data_da2eb883f7b2862f78640b98ef397ed0
#
_entry.id   da2eb883f7b2862f78640b98ef397ed0
#
_cell.length_a   1.000
_cell.length_b   1.000
_cell.length_c   1.000
_cell.angle_alpha   90.00
_cell.angle_beta   90.00
_cell.angle_gamma   90.00
#
_symmetry.space_group_name_H-M   'P 1'
#
loop_
_entity.id
_entity.type
_entity.pdbx_description
1 polymer ?
#
loop_
_entity_poly.entity_id
_entity_poly.type
_entity_poly.pdbx_seq_one_letter_code
_entity_poly.pdbx_strand_id
1 'polypeptide(L)'
;SLAMRMKHAQEHGDLTAMDTIKAIFKTKGEIVTLKTRKAGLTKSFFDKMVREYRGRRVFLMASATDLLDVAVEGLAAGQEKVFASDSVLLTGGGFKGRQTISDWKDILKKFYGVDQVFMSYGMTELNTYNIACSKGVYHVFPWNIPMVLNQNGTPLPRTGVQTGRAGYFDLLAQTYWGGILTGDRITVHYDEDCNCGWKGPWIEDNVQRFSELTGGEDIISCAGVQSAYSDFMEYIAADVPEGE
;
A
#
# COMPACT_ATOMS: atom_id res chain seq x y z
N SER A 1 10.02 14.00 8.67
CA SER A 1 10.56 13.90 7.30
C SER A 1 11.41 15.13 6.97
N LEU A 2 12.22 15.05 5.92
CA LEU A 2 13.03 16.18 5.45
C LEU A 2 12.13 17.39 5.11
N ALA A 3 11.01 17.15 4.47
CA ALA A 3 10.00 18.16 4.14
C ALA A 3 9.49 18.90 5.38
N MET A 4 9.18 18.20 6.47
CA MET A 4 8.74 18.85 7.71
C MET A 4 9.85 19.69 8.34
N ARG A 5 11.10 19.24 8.27
CA ARG A 5 12.25 20.03 8.77
C ARG A 5 12.48 21.29 7.92
N MET A 6 12.35 21.17 6.60
CA MET A 6 12.50 22.31 5.69
C MET A 6 11.37 23.33 5.91
N LYS A 7 10.11 22.88 6.01
CA LYS A 7 8.98 23.75 6.32
C LYS A 7 9.17 24.47 7.66
N HIS A 8 9.57 23.73 8.71
CA HIS A 8 9.82 24.30 10.02
C HIS A 8 10.98 25.33 9.98
N ALA A 9 12.07 25.03 9.24
CA ALA A 9 13.20 25.96 9.11
C ALA A 9 12.81 27.23 8.34
N GLN A 10 11.98 27.12 7.29
CA GLN A 10 11.44 28.29 6.56
C GLN A 10 10.52 29.14 7.46
N GLU A 11 9.60 28.51 8.18
CA GLU A 11 8.67 29.22 9.09
C GLU A 11 9.40 29.97 10.21
N HIS A 12 10.62 29.54 10.56
CA HIS A 12 11.42 30.14 11.62
C HIS A 12 12.65 30.94 11.09
N GLY A 13 12.76 31.08 9.76
CA GLY A 13 13.84 31.86 9.14
C GLY A 13 15.23 31.25 9.24
N ASP A 14 15.32 29.94 9.48
CA ASP A 14 16.60 29.24 9.71
C ASP A 14 17.37 28.88 8.44
N LEU A 15 16.75 29.05 7.25
CA LEU A 15 17.38 28.76 5.96
C LEU A 15 17.41 29.98 5.07
N THR A 16 18.57 30.16 4.39
CA THR A 16 18.68 31.12 3.29
C THR A 16 18.06 30.54 2.01
N ALA A 17 17.68 31.39 1.06
CA ALA A 17 17.15 30.95 -0.24
C ALA A 17 18.09 29.98 -0.94
N MET A 18 19.41 30.23 -0.86
CA MET A 18 20.42 29.36 -1.48
C MET A 18 20.49 27.97 -0.83
N ASP A 19 20.36 27.90 0.48
CA ASP A 19 20.37 26.61 1.20
C ASP A 19 19.10 25.83 0.91
N THR A 20 17.96 26.49 0.76
CA THR A 20 16.72 25.90 0.31
C THR A 20 16.87 25.30 -1.10
N ILE A 21 17.42 26.05 -2.04
CA ILE A 21 17.68 25.59 -3.42
C ILE A 21 18.62 24.37 -3.41
N LYS A 22 19.75 24.43 -2.68
CA LYS A 22 20.67 23.30 -2.56
C LYS A 22 20.00 22.06 -1.99
N ALA A 23 19.17 22.20 -0.96
CA ALA A 23 18.44 21.11 -0.35
C ALA A 23 17.44 20.48 -1.35
N ILE A 24 16.75 21.29 -2.16
CA ILE A 24 15.83 20.83 -3.21
C ILE A 24 16.56 20.00 -4.26
N PHE A 25 17.68 20.51 -4.80
CA PHE A 25 18.47 19.78 -5.81
C PHE A 25 19.03 18.49 -5.27
N LYS A 26 19.55 18.49 -4.05
CA LYS A 26 20.02 17.29 -3.37
C LYS A 26 18.92 16.27 -3.21
N THR A 27 17.75 16.69 -2.73
CA THR A 27 16.58 15.80 -2.52
C THR A 27 16.10 15.20 -3.84
N LYS A 28 16.01 15.99 -4.93
CA LYS A 28 15.64 15.46 -6.26
C LYS A 28 16.62 14.38 -6.73
N GLY A 29 17.91 14.64 -6.62
CA GLY A 29 18.96 13.68 -6.96
C GLY A 29 18.89 12.40 -6.13
N GLU A 30 18.69 12.53 -4.81
CA GLU A 30 18.56 11.39 -3.90
C GLU A 30 17.32 10.55 -4.21
N ILE A 31 16.17 11.17 -4.53
CA ILE A 31 14.94 10.44 -4.85
C ILE A 31 15.07 9.67 -6.17
N VAL A 32 15.63 10.29 -7.22
CA VAL A 32 15.89 9.59 -8.49
C VAL A 32 16.85 8.42 -8.26
N THR A 33 17.93 8.63 -7.52
CA THR A 33 18.90 7.59 -7.18
C THR A 33 18.25 6.47 -6.37
N LEU A 34 17.36 6.80 -5.39
CA LEU A 34 16.65 5.81 -4.58
C LEU A 34 15.68 4.98 -5.41
N LYS A 35 14.92 5.61 -6.33
CA LYS A 35 14.02 4.88 -7.23
C LYS A 35 14.77 3.91 -8.15
N THR A 36 15.83 4.38 -8.80
CA THR A 36 16.67 3.55 -9.67
C THR A 36 17.33 2.43 -8.88
N ARG A 37 17.85 2.72 -7.69
CA ARG A 37 18.45 1.73 -6.81
C ARG A 37 17.43 0.71 -6.32
N LYS A 38 16.22 1.14 -5.95
CA LYS A 38 15.14 0.23 -5.55
C LYS A 38 14.79 -0.72 -6.69
N ALA A 39 14.56 -0.23 -7.90
CA ALA A 39 14.25 -1.06 -9.06
C ALA A 39 15.36 -2.08 -9.34
N GLY A 40 16.62 -1.66 -9.32
CA GLY A 40 17.77 -2.55 -9.50
C GLY A 40 17.89 -3.63 -8.41
N LEU A 41 17.65 -3.27 -7.13
CA LEU A 41 17.66 -4.21 -6.02
C LEU A 41 16.50 -5.20 -6.11
N THR A 42 15.30 -4.73 -6.44
CA THR A 42 14.13 -5.60 -6.64
C THR A 42 14.41 -6.61 -7.73
N LYS A 43 14.88 -6.16 -8.89
CA LYS A 43 15.24 -7.05 -10.01
C LYS A 43 16.31 -8.07 -9.60
N SER A 44 17.41 -7.63 -9.02
CA SER A 44 18.51 -8.51 -8.58
C SER A 44 18.04 -9.55 -7.55
N PHE A 45 17.18 -9.16 -6.62
CA PHE A 45 16.58 -10.06 -5.65
C PHE A 45 15.74 -11.15 -6.33
N PHE A 46 14.87 -10.75 -7.26
CA PHE A 46 14.02 -11.71 -7.98
C PHE A 46 14.81 -12.61 -8.93
N ASP A 47 15.81 -12.08 -9.64
CA ASP A 47 16.70 -12.89 -10.48
C ASP A 47 17.42 -13.96 -9.64
N LYS A 48 17.88 -13.59 -8.45
CA LYS A 48 18.47 -14.51 -7.49
C LYS A 48 17.46 -15.56 -7.04
N MET A 49 16.25 -15.15 -6.64
CA MET A 49 15.19 -16.06 -6.21
C MET A 49 14.82 -17.06 -7.30
N VAL A 50 14.58 -16.60 -8.53
CA VAL A 50 14.25 -17.46 -9.65
C VAL A 50 15.35 -18.47 -9.92
N ARG A 51 16.63 -18.05 -9.86
CA ARG A 51 17.77 -18.95 -10.08
C ARG A 51 17.93 -20.00 -8.97
N GLU A 52 17.82 -19.58 -7.70
CA GLU A 52 18.16 -20.44 -6.55
C GLU A 52 16.97 -21.30 -6.07
N TYR A 53 15.75 -20.84 -6.31
CA TYR A 53 14.53 -21.48 -5.80
C TYR A 53 13.58 -21.99 -6.89
N ARG A 54 14.05 -22.04 -8.16
CA ARG A 54 13.25 -22.58 -9.26
C ARG A 54 12.71 -23.97 -8.93
N GLY A 55 11.41 -24.16 -9.13
CA GLY A 55 10.70 -25.41 -8.85
C GLY A 55 10.56 -25.78 -7.36
N ARG A 56 11.03 -24.92 -6.46
CA ARG A 56 10.88 -25.14 -5.01
C ARG A 56 9.63 -24.46 -4.48
N ARG A 57 9.12 -24.97 -3.38
CA ARG A 57 8.06 -24.33 -2.59
C ARG A 57 8.61 -23.10 -1.87
N VAL A 58 7.97 -21.94 -2.08
CA VAL A 58 8.36 -20.67 -1.46
C VAL A 58 7.16 -19.98 -0.82
N PHE A 59 7.43 -19.17 0.20
CA PHE A 59 6.51 -18.14 0.68
C PHE A 59 7.08 -16.78 0.23
N LEU A 60 6.33 -16.05 -0.59
CA LEU A 60 6.75 -14.76 -1.11
C LEU A 60 5.71 -13.70 -0.76
N MET A 61 6.14 -12.66 -0.05
CA MET A 61 5.33 -11.50 0.28
C MET A 61 5.95 -10.23 -0.32
N ALA A 62 5.22 -9.57 -1.20
CA ALA A 62 5.66 -8.31 -1.83
C ALA A 62 4.45 -7.48 -2.30
N SER A 63 4.70 -6.22 -2.71
CA SER A 63 3.64 -5.39 -3.28
C SER A 63 3.13 -5.95 -4.61
N ALA A 64 1.84 -5.75 -4.91
CA ALA A 64 1.25 -6.22 -6.16
C ALA A 64 1.98 -5.65 -7.38
N THR A 65 2.42 -4.40 -7.30
CA THR A 65 3.17 -3.74 -8.38
C THR A 65 4.54 -4.34 -8.61
N ASP A 66 5.31 -4.60 -7.54
CA ASP A 66 6.64 -5.20 -7.68
C ASP A 66 6.56 -6.64 -8.24
N LEU A 67 5.56 -7.42 -7.76
CA LEU A 67 5.32 -8.78 -8.28
C LEU A 67 4.93 -8.77 -9.76
N LEU A 68 4.07 -7.84 -10.15
CA LEU A 68 3.59 -7.74 -11.52
C LEU A 68 4.70 -7.28 -12.48
N ASP A 69 5.48 -6.26 -12.10
CA ASP A 69 6.59 -5.78 -12.91
C ASP A 69 7.58 -6.93 -13.21
N VAL A 70 7.93 -7.72 -12.20
CA VAL A 70 8.82 -8.89 -12.36
C VAL A 70 8.16 -9.98 -13.21
N ALA A 71 6.87 -10.26 -13.02
CA ALA A 71 6.17 -11.29 -13.77
C ALA A 71 6.09 -10.93 -15.27
N VAL A 72 5.80 -9.67 -15.59
CA VAL A 72 5.75 -9.19 -16.99
C VAL A 72 7.12 -9.31 -17.65
N GLU A 73 8.20 -8.85 -16.99
CA GLU A 73 9.56 -8.98 -17.51
C GLU A 73 9.96 -10.45 -17.69
N GLY A 74 9.66 -11.29 -16.70
CA GLY A 74 10.00 -12.71 -16.73
C GLY A 74 9.28 -13.46 -17.84
N LEU A 75 7.98 -13.21 -18.04
CA LEU A 75 7.20 -13.79 -19.13
C LEU A 75 7.71 -13.32 -20.51
N ALA A 76 8.08 -12.04 -20.63
CA ALA A 76 8.71 -11.52 -21.86
C ALA A 76 10.06 -12.20 -22.17
N ALA A 77 10.79 -12.64 -21.13
CA ALA A 77 12.01 -13.42 -21.24
C ALA A 77 11.74 -14.94 -21.41
N GLY A 78 10.50 -15.37 -21.63
CA GLY A 78 10.11 -16.75 -21.82
C GLY A 78 10.14 -17.60 -20.55
N GLN A 79 10.17 -16.99 -19.38
CA GLN A 79 10.15 -17.70 -18.09
C GLN A 79 8.71 -17.82 -17.60
N GLU A 80 8.32 -18.99 -17.16
CA GLU A 80 7.04 -19.24 -16.52
C GLU A 80 7.15 -20.39 -15.51
N LYS A 81 6.16 -20.51 -14.61
CA LYS A 81 6.09 -21.55 -13.57
C LYS A 81 7.39 -21.69 -12.80
N VAL A 82 7.90 -20.53 -12.31
CA VAL A 82 9.24 -20.48 -11.70
C VAL A 82 9.32 -21.17 -10.34
N PHE A 83 8.21 -21.28 -9.62
CA PHE A 83 8.14 -21.97 -8.32
C PHE A 83 7.21 -23.19 -8.36
N ALA A 84 7.18 -23.98 -7.29
CA ALA A 84 6.23 -25.08 -7.12
C ALA A 84 4.80 -24.52 -6.95
N SER A 85 3.79 -25.26 -7.44
CA SER A 85 2.39 -24.80 -7.45
C SER A 85 1.79 -24.59 -6.06
N ASP A 86 2.30 -25.31 -5.06
CA ASP A 86 1.92 -25.16 -3.65
C ASP A 86 2.66 -24.02 -2.91
N SER A 87 3.37 -23.17 -3.65
CA SER A 87 3.97 -21.94 -3.11
C SER A 87 2.88 -20.94 -2.72
N VAL A 88 3.19 -20.11 -1.74
CA VAL A 88 2.28 -19.05 -1.27
C VAL A 88 2.78 -17.70 -1.77
N LEU A 89 1.95 -17.04 -2.54
CA LEU A 89 2.15 -15.66 -3.00
C LEU A 89 1.16 -14.75 -2.27
N LEU A 90 1.67 -13.93 -1.35
CA LEU A 90 0.88 -12.97 -0.56
C LEU A 90 1.19 -11.55 -1.01
N THR A 91 0.17 -10.78 -1.35
CA THR A 91 0.32 -9.40 -1.79
C THR A 91 -0.76 -8.49 -1.21
N GLY A 92 -0.54 -7.18 -1.29
CA GLY A 92 -1.48 -6.17 -0.81
C GLY A 92 -1.03 -4.76 -1.20
N GLY A 93 -1.70 -3.76 -0.63
CA GLY A 93 -1.36 -2.35 -0.82
C GLY A 93 -1.82 -1.74 -2.15
N GLY A 94 -2.65 -2.46 -2.92
CA GLY A 94 -3.21 -1.97 -4.18
C GLY A 94 -2.16 -1.58 -5.23
N PHE A 95 -2.60 -0.89 -6.29
CA PHE A 95 -1.74 -0.46 -7.41
C PHE A 95 -1.20 0.97 -7.25
N LYS A 96 -1.51 1.66 -6.13
CA LYS A 96 -0.96 2.98 -5.77
C LYS A 96 -1.03 4.01 -6.92
N GLY A 97 -2.22 4.20 -7.48
CA GLY A 97 -2.46 5.13 -8.59
C GLY A 97 -2.01 4.65 -9.97
N ARG A 98 -1.45 3.44 -10.10
CA ARG A 98 -1.24 2.81 -11.42
C ARG A 98 -2.54 2.22 -11.94
N GLN A 99 -2.74 2.28 -13.25
CA GLN A 99 -3.86 1.61 -13.89
C GLN A 99 -3.78 0.10 -13.68
N THR A 100 -4.84 -0.47 -13.14
CA THR A 100 -4.93 -1.92 -12.89
C THR A 100 -5.14 -2.66 -14.19
N ILE A 101 -4.35 -3.69 -14.44
CA ILE A 101 -4.55 -4.64 -15.53
C ILE A 101 -5.57 -5.67 -15.02
N SER A 102 -6.66 -5.91 -15.77
CA SER A 102 -7.78 -6.76 -15.30
C SER A 102 -7.37 -8.20 -14.95
N ASP A 103 -6.42 -8.74 -15.70
CA ASP A 103 -5.91 -10.12 -15.59
C ASP A 103 -4.58 -10.25 -14.81
N TRP A 104 -4.22 -9.23 -14.02
CA TRP A 104 -2.94 -9.20 -13.31
C TRP A 104 -2.69 -10.43 -12.42
N LYS A 105 -3.72 -10.97 -11.77
CA LYS A 105 -3.58 -12.19 -10.95
C LYS A 105 -3.22 -13.41 -11.81
N ASP A 106 -3.74 -13.50 -13.02
CA ASP A 106 -3.44 -14.60 -13.93
C ASP A 106 -2.03 -14.48 -14.50
N ILE A 107 -1.55 -13.26 -14.72
CA ILE A 107 -0.14 -12.98 -15.06
C ILE A 107 0.76 -13.48 -13.94
N LEU A 108 0.46 -13.18 -12.68
CA LEU A 108 1.22 -13.67 -11.53
C LEU A 108 1.21 -15.20 -11.45
N LYS A 109 0.03 -15.81 -11.53
CA LYS A 109 -0.09 -17.29 -11.51
C LYS A 109 0.73 -17.93 -12.62
N LYS A 110 0.65 -17.40 -13.84
CA LYS A 110 1.41 -17.92 -14.98
C LYS A 110 2.91 -17.86 -14.75
N PHE A 111 3.42 -16.71 -14.30
CA PHE A 111 4.86 -16.54 -14.09
C PHE A 111 5.37 -17.32 -12.88
N TYR A 112 4.76 -17.11 -11.72
CA TYR A 112 5.22 -17.75 -10.48
C TYR A 112 4.88 -19.23 -10.39
N GLY A 113 3.88 -19.70 -11.16
CA GLY A 113 3.47 -21.11 -11.18
C GLY A 113 2.53 -21.49 -10.04
N VAL A 114 1.96 -20.51 -9.32
CA VAL A 114 1.09 -20.74 -8.16
C VAL A 114 -0.37 -20.90 -8.57
N ASP A 115 -1.13 -21.69 -7.81
CA ASP A 115 -2.55 -21.89 -8.08
C ASP A 115 -3.38 -20.70 -7.56
N GLN A 116 -2.91 -20.04 -6.50
CA GLN A 116 -3.63 -18.92 -5.86
C GLN A 116 -2.69 -17.78 -5.48
N VAL A 117 -3.19 -16.55 -5.68
CA VAL A 117 -2.59 -15.30 -5.16
C VAL A 117 -3.43 -14.83 -3.98
N PHE A 118 -2.81 -14.80 -2.81
CA PHE A 118 -3.45 -14.32 -1.59
C PHE A 118 -3.33 -12.81 -1.49
N MET A 119 -4.44 -12.16 -1.14
CA MET A 119 -4.49 -10.72 -0.92
C MET A 119 -4.49 -10.42 0.56
N SER A 120 -3.89 -9.29 0.93
CA SER A 120 -3.97 -8.76 2.28
C SER A 120 -4.34 -7.28 2.29
N TYR A 121 -5.10 -6.88 3.29
CA TYR A 121 -5.39 -5.50 3.60
C TYR A 121 -4.82 -5.16 4.98
N GLY A 122 -3.98 -4.17 5.02
CA GLY A 122 -3.31 -3.69 6.24
C GLY A 122 -2.45 -2.47 5.93
N MET A 123 -1.87 -1.92 6.96
CA MET A 123 -1.01 -0.74 6.90
C MET A 123 0.09 -0.86 7.95
N THR A 124 1.13 -0.03 7.82
CA THR A 124 2.28 -0.05 8.74
C THR A 124 1.93 0.39 10.16
N GLU A 125 0.81 1.07 10.30
CA GLU A 125 0.26 1.56 11.57
C GLU A 125 -0.50 0.49 12.36
N LEU A 126 -0.78 -0.66 11.74
CA LEU A 126 -1.43 -1.82 12.38
C LEU A 126 -0.45 -2.99 12.47
N ASN A 127 -0.52 -3.75 13.57
CA ASN A 127 0.23 -5.00 13.71
C ASN A 127 -0.46 -6.20 13.03
N THR A 128 -1.53 -5.94 12.29
CA THR A 128 -2.37 -6.98 11.68
C THR A 128 -2.57 -6.73 10.20
N TYR A 129 -2.37 -7.77 9.41
CA TYR A 129 -2.80 -7.84 8.02
C TYR A 129 -4.06 -8.71 7.94
N ASN A 130 -5.16 -8.13 7.47
CA ASN A 130 -6.40 -8.86 7.21
C ASN A 130 -6.23 -9.62 5.88
N ILE A 131 -6.24 -10.94 5.94
CA ILE A 131 -5.98 -11.80 4.78
C ILE A 131 -7.29 -12.13 4.09
N ALA A 132 -7.30 -12.06 2.76
CA ALA A 132 -8.46 -12.45 1.97
C ALA A 132 -8.63 -13.96 1.96
N CYS A 133 -9.87 -14.41 2.15
CA CYS A 133 -10.26 -15.81 2.02
C CYS A 133 -10.48 -16.21 0.55
N SER A 134 -10.92 -17.46 0.32
CA SER A 134 -11.26 -17.97 -1.01
C SER A 134 -12.39 -17.22 -1.72
N LYS A 135 -13.20 -16.44 -0.97
CA LYS A 135 -14.25 -15.57 -1.52
C LYS A 135 -13.75 -14.17 -1.91
N GLY A 136 -12.49 -13.87 -1.66
CA GLY A 136 -11.85 -12.59 -1.99
C GLY A 136 -12.06 -11.49 -0.96
N VAL A 137 -12.75 -11.74 0.16
CA VAL A 137 -13.01 -10.75 1.21
C VAL A 137 -12.02 -10.87 2.35
N TYR A 138 -11.70 -9.76 3.02
CA TYR A 138 -10.71 -9.70 4.09
C TYR A 138 -11.34 -10.02 5.44
N HIS A 139 -10.90 -11.08 6.09
CA HIS A 139 -11.34 -11.41 7.44
C HIS A 139 -10.59 -10.61 8.49
N VAL A 140 -11.35 -10.09 9.45
CA VAL A 140 -10.82 -9.28 10.55
C VAL A 140 -10.49 -10.18 11.72
N PHE A 141 -9.25 -10.13 12.18
CA PHE A 141 -8.82 -10.87 13.36
C PHE A 141 -9.39 -10.26 14.66
N PRO A 142 -9.63 -11.07 15.71
CA PRO A 142 -10.27 -10.60 16.95
C PRO A 142 -9.56 -9.45 17.68
N TRP A 143 -8.26 -9.31 17.48
CA TRP A 143 -7.46 -8.24 18.07
C TRP A 143 -7.38 -6.96 17.23
N ASN A 144 -7.97 -6.95 16.04
CA ASN A 144 -8.07 -5.78 15.18
C ASN A 144 -9.54 -5.36 15.04
N ILE A 145 -9.96 -4.41 15.86
CA ILE A 145 -11.35 -3.99 15.95
C ILE A 145 -11.66 -2.94 14.89
N PRO A 146 -12.39 -3.26 13.80
CA PRO A 146 -12.74 -2.29 12.79
C PRO A 146 -13.87 -1.38 13.28
N MET A 147 -13.77 -0.13 12.93
CA MET A 147 -14.82 0.88 13.06
C MET A 147 -15.03 1.53 11.70
N VAL A 148 -16.29 1.79 11.37
CA VAL A 148 -16.66 2.55 10.19
C VAL A 148 -17.18 3.90 10.65
N LEU A 149 -16.63 4.99 10.12
CA LEU A 149 -17.02 6.34 10.49
C LEU A 149 -17.74 7.00 9.32
N ASN A 150 -18.74 7.83 9.65
CA ASN A 150 -19.40 8.70 8.69
C ASN A 150 -18.50 9.88 8.27
N GLN A 151 -19.01 10.76 7.41
CA GLN A 151 -18.28 11.95 6.92
C GLN A 151 -17.88 12.92 8.03
N ASN A 152 -18.62 12.95 9.14
CA ASN A 152 -18.35 13.81 10.28
C ASN A 152 -17.36 13.18 11.30
N GLY A 153 -16.82 12.00 11.00
CA GLY A 153 -15.92 11.28 11.90
C GLY A 153 -16.62 10.57 13.05
N THR A 154 -17.96 10.45 13.03
CA THR A 154 -18.73 9.74 14.04
C THR A 154 -18.78 8.25 13.70
N PRO A 155 -18.46 7.34 14.66
CA PRO A 155 -18.57 5.91 14.43
C PRO A 155 -20.02 5.48 14.13
N LEU A 156 -20.17 4.65 13.12
CA LEU A 156 -21.43 3.97 12.80
C LEU A 156 -21.63 2.75 13.71
N PRO A 157 -22.87 2.26 13.87
CA PRO A 157 -23.13 1.03 14.63
C PRO A 157 -22.32 -0.15 14.08
N ARG A 158 -21.81 -0.99 14.98
CA ARG A 158 -21.08 -2.21 14.59
C ARG A 158 -22.05 -3.38 14.36
N THR A 159 -23.06 -3.15 13.53
CA THR A 159 -24.08 -4.11 13.14
C THR A 159 -24.41 -4.00 11.66
N GLY A 160 -24.85 -5.10 11.04
CA GLY A 160 -25.18 -5.15 9.62
C GLY A 160 -24.00 -4.79 8.73
N VAL A 161 -24.29 -4.12 7.62
CA VAL A 161 -23.29 -3.69 6.65
C VAL A 161 -23.08 -2.17 6.78
N GLN A 162 -21.86 -1.76 7.00
CA GLN A 162 -21.52 -0.35 7.15
C GLN A 162 -20.42 0.04 6.14
N THR A 163 -20.62 1.19 5.49
CA THR A 163 -19.64 1.75 4.54
C THR A 163 -19.23 3.15 4.97
N GLY A 164 -17.94 3.43 5.02
CA GLY A 164 -17.41 4.73 5.40
C GLY A 164 -15.90 4.73 5.60
N ARG A 165 -15.41 5.71 6.35
CA ARG A 165 -13.99 5.82 6.69
C ARG A 165 -13.59 4.69 7.64
N ALA A 166 -12.48 4.04 7.32
CA ALA A 166 -11.92 3.00 8.18
C ALA A 166 -11.23 3.60 9.40
N GLY A 167 -11.61 3.12 10.57
CA GLY A 167 -10.88 3.26 11.82
C GLY A 167 -10.60 1.89 12.41
N TYR A 168 -9.57 1.78 13.20
CA TYR A 168 -9.19 0.53 13.86
C TYR A 168 -8.76 0.77 15.29
N PHE A 169 -9.11 -0.17 16.16
CA PHE A 169 -8.44 -0.40 17.43
C PHE A 169 -7.60 -1.67 17.32
N ASP A 170 -6.27 -1.49 17.38
CA ASP A 170 -5.30 -2.57 17.36
C ASP A 170 -4.94 -2.97 18.79
N LEU A 171 -5.45 -4.09 19.27
CA LEU A 171 -5.19 -4.60 20.62
C LEU A 171 -3.77 -5.17 20.78
N LEU A 172 -3.00 -5.30 19.70
CA LEU A 172 -1.59 -5.70 19.74
C LEU A 172 -0.64 -4.50 19.90
N ALA A 173 -1.14 -3.27 19.85
CA ALA A 173 -0.33 -2.08 20.04
C ALA A 173 0.16 -2.00 21.49
N GLN A 174 1.49 -1.92 21.68
CA GLN A 174 2.13 -1.88 23.00
C GLN A 174 2.89 -0.57 23.27
N THR A 175 3.42 0.04 22.22
CA THR A 175 4.32 1.20 22.30
C THR A 175 3.70 2.50 21.79
N TYR A 176 2.49 2.44 21.26
CA TYR A 176 1.74 3.57 20.75
C TYR A 176 0.25 3.39 21.01
N TRP A 177 -0.51 4.47 20.82
CA TRP A 177 -1.97 4.41 20.90
C TRP A 177 -2.53 3.53 19.78
N GLY A 178 -3.24 2.45 20.13
CA GLY A 178 -3.76 1.47 19.18
C GLY A 178 -4.97 1.95 18.35
N GLY A 179 -5.54 3.13 18.64
CA GLY A 179 -6.65 3.71 17.88
C GLY A 179 -6.14 4.53 16.70
N ILE A 180 -6.56 4.18 15.48
CA ILE A 180 -6.08 4.78 14.23
C ILE A 180 -7.27 5.12 13.33
N LEU A 181 -7.25 6.32 12.73
CA LEU A 181 -8.10 6.70 11.60
C LEU A 181 -7.29 6.65 10.32
N THR A 182 -7.88 6.11 9.27
CA THR A 182 -7.20 5.93 7.99
C THR A 182 -7.81 6.83 6.91
N GLY A 183 -7.11 6.97 5.79
CA GLY A 183 -7.65 7.57 4.56
C GLY A 183 -8.43 6.59 3.69
N ASP A 184 -8.73 5.37 4.18
CA ASP A 184 -9.40 4.35 3.39
C ASP A 184 -10.91 4.38 3.63
N ARG A 185 -11.67 4.20 2.55
CA ARG A 185 -13.10 3.88 2.55
C ARG A 185 -13.24 2.38 2.46
N ILE A 186 -13.95 1.79 3.42
CA ILE A 186 -14.21 0.34 3.49
C ILE A 186 -15.70 0.06 3.64
N THR A 187 -16.09 -1.16 3.30
CA THR A 187 -17.40 -1.75 3.64
C THR A 187 -17.16 -2.93 4.56
N VAL A 188 -17.72 -2.89 5.76
CA VAL A 188 -17.60 -3.95 6.78
C VAL A 188 -18.94 -4.63 6.97
N HIS A 189 -18.95 -5.96 6.92
CA HIS A 189 -20.05 -6.82 7.32
C HIS A 189 -19.78 -7.32 8.75
N TYR A 190 -20.64 -6.93 9.70
CA TYR A 190 -20.42 -7.25 11.11
C TYR A 190 -21.09 -8.55 11.54
N ASP A 191 -22.28 -8.81 11.04
CA ASP A 191 -23.15 -9.88 11.53
C ASP A 191 -23.40 -10.99 10.48
N GLU A 192 -22.86 -10.84 9.28
CA GLU A 192 -23.05 -11.78 8.19
C GLU A 192 -21.82 -12.67 7.99
N ASP A 193 -22.04 -13.97 7.88
CA ASP A 193 -20.98 -14.92 7.54
C ASP A 193 -20.62 -14.85 6.04
N CYS A 194 -19.34 -14.81 5.70
CA CYS A 194 -18.89 -14.86 4.31
C CYS A 194 -18.96 -16.27 3.68
N ASN A 195 -19.42 -17.27 4.43
CA ASN A 195 -19.56 -18.68 4.00
C ASN A 195 -18.24 -19.34 3.50
N CYS A 196 -17.10 -18.85 3.96
CA CYS A 196 -15.80 -19.49 3.69
C CYS A 196 -15.31 -20.39 4.83
N GLY A 197 -16.06 -20.44 5.95
CA GLY A 197 -15.72 -21.16 7.19
C GLY A 197 -15.15 -20.28 8.30
N TRP A 198 -14.68 -19.08 8.00
CA TRP A 198 -14.27 -18.09 9.01
C TRP A 198 -15.48 -17.40 9.61
N LYS A 199 -15.42 -17.11 10.89
CA LYS A 199 -16.43 -16.40 11.65
C LYS A 199 -15.96 -14.98 12.00
N GLY A 200 -16.92 -14.09 12.23
CA GLY A 200 -16.66 -12.71 12.61
C GLY A 200 -16.70 -11.73 11.44
N PRO A 201 -16.43 -10.45 11.72
CA PRO A 201 -16.51 -9.39 10.72
C PRO A 201 -15.56 -9.62 9.53
N TRP A 202 -15.99 -9.15 8.37
CA TRP A 202 -15.18 -9.15 7.17
C TRP A 202 -15.36 -7.86 6.37
N ILE A 203 -14.34 -7.54 5.57
CA ILE A 203 -14.25 -6.31 4.77
C ILE A 203 -14.29 -6.73 3.30
N GLU A 204 -15.08 -6.02 2.49
CA GLU A 204 -15.10 -6.20 1.04
C GLU A 204 -13.74 -5.83 0.41
N ASP A 205 -13.43 -6.41 -0.74
CA ASP A 205 -12.16 -6.14 -1.46
C ASP A 205 -12.14 -4.79 -2.22
N ASN A 206 -13.24 -4.04 -2.14
CA ASN A 206 -13.42 -2.74 -2.77
C ASN A 206 -12.82 -1.55 -1.97
N VAL A 207 -11.79 -1.80 -1.20
CA VAL A 207 -11.09 -0.76 -0.43
C VAL A 207 -10.58 0.35 -1.34
N GLN A 208 -10.94 1.60 -1.04
CA GLN A 208 -10.59 2.77 -1.84
C GLN A 208 -10.02 3.87 -0.94
N ARG A 209 -9.06 4.63 -1.46
CA ARG A 209 -8.60 5.84 -0.78
C ARG A 209 -9.56 7.00 -1.02
N PHE A 210 -9.90 7.75 0.04
CA PHE A 210 -10.71 8.97 -0.12
C PHE A 210 -10.05 9.98 -1.05
N SER A 211 -8.73 10.15 -0.99
CA SER A 211 -7.97 11.02 -1.89
C SER A 211 -8.01 10.61 -3.38
N GLU A 212 -8.38 9.36 -3.67
CA GLU A 212 -8.50 8.82 -5.05
C GLU A 212 -9.94 8.87 -5.57
N LEU A 213 -10.91 9.21 -4.71
CA LEU A 213 -12.31 9.35 -5.11
C LEU A 213 -12.53 10.73 -5.74
N THR A 214 -13.36 10.79 -6.78
CA THR A 214 -13.74 12.05 -7.46
C THR A 214 -14.38 13.01 -6.45
N GLY A 215 -13.77 14.18 -6.23
CA GLY A 215 -14.20 15.14 -5.22
C GLY A 215 -13.86 14.77 -3.79
N GLY A 216 -13.02 13.74 -3.58
CA GLY A 216 -12.54 13.36 -2.27
C GLY A 216 -11.46 14.30 -1.78
N GLU A 217 -11.80 15.16 -0.81
CA GLU A 217 -10.82 15.92 -0.04
C GLU A 217 -10.36 15.05 1.13
N ASP A 218 -9.16 14.49 1.06
CA ASP A 218 -8.53 13.84 2.19
C ASP A 218 -7.08 14.28 2.32
N ILE A 219 -6.77 14.92 3.44
CA ILE A 219 -5.42 15.34 3.81
C ILE A 219 -4.54 14.16 4.27
N ILE A 220 -5.13 12.99 4.49
CA ILE A 220 -4.40 11.79 4.90
C ILE A 220 -3.90 11.06 3.65
N SER A 221 -2.73 11.45 3.15
CA SER A 221 -2.08 10.77 2.03
C SER A 221 -0.95 9.86 2.52
N CYS A 222 -0.80 8.72 1.88
CA CYS A 222 0.39 7.88 2.07
C CYS A 222 1.56 8.50 1.31
N ALA A 223 2.70 8.68 1.98
CA ALA A 223 3.93 9.20 1.35
C ALA A 223 4.42 8.38 0.14
N GLY A 224 3.88 7.18 -0.07
CA GLY A 224 4.19 6.33 -1.22
C GLY A 224 3.28 6.51 -2.43
N VAL A 225 2.23 7.34 -2.34
CA VAL A 225 1.33 7.63 -3.46
C VAL A 225 1.98 8.64 -4.41
N GLN A 226 1.84 8.43 -5.70
CA GLN A 226 2.45 9.29 -6.72
C GLN A 226 1.94 10.73 -6.67
N SER A 227 0.66 10.95 -6.31
CA SER A 227 0.09 12.28 -6.08
C SER A 227 0.79 13.00 -4.93
N ALA A 228 0.95 12.36 -3.76
CA ALA A 228 1.64 12.97 -2.62
C ALA A 228 3.10 13.33 -2.94
N TYR A 229 3.74 12.56 -3.81
CA TYR A 229 5.07 12.91 -4.31
C TYR A 229 5.02 14.09 -5.29
N SER A 230 4.04 14.11 -6.20
CA SER A 230 3.85 15.24 -7.13
C SER A 230 3.52 16.52 -6.39
N ASP A 231 2.58 16.48 -5.45
CA ASP A 231 2.17 17.60 -4.61
C ASP A 231 3.37 18.13 -3.78
N PHE A 232 4.18 17.23 -3.24
CA PHE A 232 5.42 17.60 -2.54
C PHE A 232 6.43 18.28 -3.49
N MET A 233 6.57 17.78 -4.71
CA MET A 233 7.48 18.35 -5.71
C MET A 233 6.98 19.69 -6.24
N GLU A 234 5.68 19.84 -6.41
CA GLU A 234 5.03 21.09 -6.83
C GLU A 234 5.14 22.17 -5.73
N TYR A 235 4.89 21.79 -4.48
CA TYR A 235 5.09 22.67 -3.32
C TYR A 235 6.53 23.18 -3.23
N ILE A 236 7.52 22.30 -3.39
CA ILE A 236 8.93 22.70 -3.37
C ILE A 236 9.29 23.60 -4.57
N ALA A 237 8.68 23.35 -5.73
CA ALA A 237 8.94 24.16 -6.93
C ALA A 237 8.31 25.56 -6.87
N ALA A 238 7.15 25.67 -6.22
CA ALA A 238 6.44 26.95 -6.07
C ALA A 238 7.13 27.93 -5.12
N ASP A 239 7.91 27.40 -4.15
CA ASP A 239 8.63 28.23 -3.17
C ASP A 239 10.03 28.69 -3.64
N VAL A 240 10.42 28.41 -4.88
CA VAL A 240 11.65 28.96 -5.46
C VAL A 240 11.30 30.31 -6.07
N PRO A 241 11.75 31.45 -5.52
CA PRO A 241 11.55 32.74 -6.17
C PRO A 241 12.17 32.70 -7.57
N GLU A 242 11.40 33.09 -8.59
CA GLU A 242 11.98 33.37 -9.90
C GLU A 242 13.05 34.44 -9.69
N GLY A 243 14.32 34.05 -9.85
CA GLY A 243 15.44 34.92 -9.59
C GLY A 243 15.40 36.14 -10.51
N GLU A 244 15.53 37.33 -9.90
CA GLU A 244 15.96 38.55 -10.59
C GLU A 244 17.36 38.40 -11.18
#